data_d85fc4ac07c3e33a4b845eea868dca00
#
_entry.id   d85fc4ac07c3e33a4b845eea868dca00
#
_cell.length_a   1.000
_cell.length_b   1.000
_cell.length_c   1.000
_cell.angle_alpha   90.00
_cell.angle_beta   90.00
_cell.angle_gamma   90.00
#
_symmetry.space_group_name_H-M   'P 1'
#
loop_
_entity.id
_entity.type
_entity.pdbx_description
1 polymer ?
#
loop_
_entity_poly.entity_id
_entity_poly.type
_entity_poly.pdbx_seq_one_letter_code
_entity_poly.pdbx_strand_id
1 'polypeptide(L)'
;IILMFKDSVLTKNEFSEALLILVPSITVGLLADKQRRYIKQLKETYISTLKALAATTDARDNYTQGHSERVARYAVLIAKEMQLADNEINFLEQASLLHDIGKIAVPDRILHKKEPLDEEEWIIIRRHPEYSQKILSNLSFLSDVLPIILCHHNRFDSKNFTLAQKSGVAMATSILSLADAFDAMTSNRPYRNRLTPELAFQ
;
A
#
# COMPACT_ATOMS: atom_id res chain seq x y z
N ILE A 1 0.00 -18.51 52.57
CA ILE A 1 0.43 -19.84 52.04
C ILE A 1 1.93 -19.76 51.96
N ILE A 2 2.62 -20.30 52.96
CA ILE A 2 4.09 -20.40 53.05
C ILE A 2 4.47 -21.59 52.17
N LEU A 3 5.04 -21.33 51.01
CA LEU A 3 5.74 -22.34 50.22
C LEU A 3 7.07 -22.62 50.93
N MET A 4 7.12 -23.70 51.67
CA MET A 4 8.39 -24.27 52.19
C MET A 4 9.17 -24.80 50.98
N PHE A 5 10.13 -24.04 50.49
CA PHE A 5 11.23 -24.54 49.67
C PHE A 5 12.14 -25.30 50.64
N LYS A 6 12.08 -26.63 50.59
CA LYS A 6 12.99 -27.54 51.27
C LYS A 6 14.38 -27.28 50.72
N ASP A 7 15.35 -27.09 51.59
CA ASP A 7 16.75 -26.74 51.31
C ASP A 7 17.41 -27.70 50.27
N SER A 8 17.23 -27.44 49.01
CA SER A 8 18.10 -27.97 47.98
C SER A 8 19.05 -26.84 47.52
N VAL A 9 20.16 -26.75 48.26
CA VAL A 9 21.33 -25.99 47.78
C VAL A 9 21.75 -26.64 46.47
N LEU A 10 21.50 -25.95 45.33
CA LEU A 10 21.97 -26.39 44.02
C LEU A 10 23.46 -26.72 44.12
N THR A 11 23.83 -27.92 43.73
CA THR A 11 25.26 -28.29 43.67
C THR A 11 25.94 -27.37 42.61
N LYS A 12 27.25 -27.19 42.75
CA LYS A 12 28.02 -26.37 41.83
C LYS A 12 27.86 -26.76 40.35
N ASN A 13 27.61 -28.05 40.11
CA ASN A 13 27.36 -28.59 38.77
C ASN A 13 25.97 -28.26 38.27
N GLU A 14 24.92 -28.39 39.04
CA GLU A 14 23.56 -28.05 38.68
C GLU A 14 23.40 -26.57 38.40
N PHE A 15 24.11 -25.71 39.17
CA PHE A 15 24.13 -24.25 38.88
C PHE A 15 24.82 -23.95 37.57
N SER A 16 25.94 -24.58 37.23
CA SER A 16 26.63 -24.37 35.95
C SER A 16 25.83 -24.90 34.76
N GLU A 17 25.12 -26.01 34.89
CA GLU A 17 24.25 -26.55 33.87
C GLU A 17 23.03 -25.64 33.63
N ALA A 18 22.40 -25.15 34.68
CA ALA A 18 21.31 -24.18 34.58
C ALA A 18 21.78 -22.88 33.87
N LEU A 19 22.97 -22.39 34.19
CA LEU A 19 23.52 -21.19 33.55
C LEU A 19 23.83 -21.38 32.07
N LEU A 20 24.33 -22.57 31.69
CA LEU A 20 24.60 -22.96 30.31
C LEU A 20 23.32 -22.98 29.41
N ILE A 21 22.17 -23.21 30.00
CA ILE A 21 20.87 -23.19 29.29
C ILE A 21 20.25 -21.79 29.35
N LEU A 22 20.28 -21.13 30.50
CA LEU A 22 19.55 -19.88 30.74
C LEU A 22 20.17 -18.70 29.98
N VAL A 23 21.50 -18.60 29.95
CA VAL A 23 22.20 -17.50 29.29
C VAL A 23 21.97 -17.51 27.75
N PRO A 24 22.13 -18.66 27.05
CA PRO A 24 21.78 -18.71 25.62
C PRO A 24 20.32 -18.45 25.36
N SER A 25 19.40 -18.98 26.19
CA SER A 25 17.97 -18.78 26.01
C SER A 25 17.57 -17.32 26.14
N ILE A 26 18.10 -16.61 27.15
CA ILE A 26 17.88 -15.16 27.32
C ILE A 26 18.49 -14.38 26.14
N THR A 27 19.73 -14.70 25.72
CA THR A 27 20.38 -14.03 24.59
C THR A 27 19.60 -14.23 23.30
N VAL A 28 19.15 -15.42 22.99
CA VAL A 28 18.31 -15.70 21.81
C VAL A 28 17.00 -14.95 21.91
N GLY A 29 16.34 -14.91 23.06
CA GLY A 29 15.11 -14.14 23.27
C GLY A 29 15.33 -12.63 23.00
N LEU A 30 16.38 -12.04 23.59
CA LEU A 30 16.71 -10.62 23.38
C LEU A 30 17.07 -10.29 21.93
N LEU A 31 17.80 -11.19 21.25
CA LEU A 31 18.13 -11.05 19.83
C LEU A 31 16.88 -11.13 18.96
N ALA A 32 16.00 -12.08 19.23
CA ALA A 32 14.73 -12.23 18.51
C ALA A 32 13.83 -11.00 18.67
N ASP A 33 13.73 -10.45 19.89
CA ASP A 33 12.97 -9.22 20.14
C ASP A 33 13.59 -8.00 19.47
N LYS A 34 14.92 -7.89 19.47
CA LYS A 34 15.63 -6.84 18.74
C LYS A 34 15.37 -6.93 17.24
N GLN A 35 15.44 -8.14 16.68
CA GLN A 35 15.19 -8.38 15.26
C GLN A 35 13.75 -8.04 14.87
N ARG A 36 12.75 -8.44 15.67
CA ARG A 36 11.33 -8.08 15.45
C ARG A 36 11.12 -6.57 15.44
N ARG A 37 11.71 -5.84 16.39
CA ARG A 37 11.65 -4.37 16.43
C ARG A 37 12.27 -3.75 15.19
N TYR A 38 13.43 -4.25 14.76
CA TYR A 38 14.11 -3.74 13.58
C TYR A 38 13.31 -3.96 12.30
N ILE A 39 12.72 -5.17 12.12
CA ILE A 39 11.85 -5.47 10.98
C ILE A 39 10.61 -4.56 10.98
N LYS A 40 9.99 -4.34 12.14
CA LYS A 40 8.85 -3.43 12.27
C LYS A 40 9.23 -2.00 11.86
N GLN A 41 10.34 -1.48 12.38
CA GLN A 41 10.83 -0.15 12.04
C GLN A 41 11.15 -0.02 10.54
N LEU A 42 11.75 -1.03 9.95
CA LEU A 42 12.04 -1.05 8.51
C LEU A 42 10.75 -0.99 7.70
N LYS A 43 9.74 -1.77 8.07
CA LYS A 43 8.42 -1.75 7.42
C LYS A 43 7.74 -0.38 7.54
N GLU A 44 7.77 0.23 8.72
CA GLU A 44 7.20 1.58 8.95
C GLU A 44 7.93 2.64 8.11
N THR A 45 9.26 2.60 8.08
CA THR A 45 10.08 3.50 7.25
C THR A 45 9.77 3.31 5.76
N TYR A 46 9.65 2.08 5.32
CA TYR A 46 9.31 1.74 3.94
C TYR A 46 7.96 2.35 3.53
N ILE A 47 6.90 2.10 4.28
CA ILE A 47 5.57 2.66 4.00
C ILE A 47 5.58 4.19 4.06
N SER A 48 6.29 4.79 5.02
CA SER A 48 6.44 6.25 5.09
C SER A 48 7.14 6.82 3.86
N THR A 49 8.12 6.11 3.30
CA THR A 49 8.79 6.51 2.05
C THR A 49 7.83 6.46 0.86
N LEU A 50 7.01 5.40 0.74
CA LEU A 50 5.99 5.32 -0.32
C LEU A 50 4.97 6.46 -0.20
N LYS A 51 4.53 6.79 1.02
CA LYS A 51 3.63 7.93 1.28
C LYS A 51 4.25 9.26 0.88
N ALA A 52 5.53 9.46 1.16
CA ALA A 52 6.24 10.67 0.75
C ALA A 52 6.34 10.80 -0.78
N LEU A 53 6.58 9.68 -1.49
CA LEU A 53 6.54 9.66 -2.96
C LEU A 53 5.15 9.96 -3.50
N ALA A 54 4.10 9.36 -2.94
CA ALA A 54 2.71 9.64 -3.28
C ALA A 54 2.37 11.12 -3.06
N ALA A 55 2.72 11.67 -1.89
CA ALA A 55 2.50 13.07 -1.57
C ALA A 55 3.21 14.03 -2.54
N THR A 56 4.37 13.64 -3.10
CA THR A 56 5.08 14.45 -4.11
C THR A 56 4.27 14.52 -5.41
N THR A 57 3.66 13.42 -5.81
CA THR A 57 2.78 13.39 -7.00
C THR A 57 1.48 14.13 -6.74
N ASP A 58 0.87 13.90 -5.57
CA ASP A 58 -0.34 14.60 -5.15
C ASP A 58 -0.15 16.13 -5.06
N ALA A 59 1.03 16.59 -4.61
CA ALA A 59 1.35 18.01 -4.53
C ALA A 59 1.51 18.68 -5.90
N ARG A 60 1.89 17.90 -6.92
CA ARG A 60 1.99 18.41 -8.30
C ARG A 60 0.62 18.50 -8.98
N ASP A 61 -0.30 17.61 -8.66
CA ASP A 61 -1.68 17.66 -9.15
C ASP A 61 -2.53 18.41 -8.11
N ASN A 62 -2.82 19.67 -8.36
CA ASN A 62 -3.51 20.60 -7.43
C ASN A 62 -4.83 20.07 -6.86
N TYR A 63 -5.34 18.97 -7.38
CA TYR A 63 -6.65 18.40 -7.03
C TYR A 63 -6.57 17.12 -6.22
N THR A 64 -5.35 16.60 -6.01
CA THR A 64 -5.15 15.28 -5.42
C THR A 64 -4.48 15.30 -4.04
N GLN A 65 -4.39 16.45 -3.37
CA GLN A 65 -3.75 16.51 -2.05
C GLN A 65 -4.31 15.45 -1.08
N GLY A 66 -3.46 14.51 -0.66
CA GLY A 66 -3.80 13.39 0.20
C GLY A 66 -4.73 12.35 -0.43
N HIS A 67 -4.95 12.41 -1.75
CA HIS A 67 -5.77 11.45 -2.50
C HIS A 67 -5.22 10.03 -2.37
N SER A 68 -3.94 9.83 -2.70
CA SER A 68 -3.31 8.51 -2.68
C SER A 68 -3.41 7.83 -1.31
N GLU A 69 -3.28 8.59 -0.20
CA GLU A 69 -3.44 8.04 1.15
C GLU A 69 -4.91 7.69 1.47
N ARG A 70 -5.88 8.51 1.01
CA ARG A 70 -7.30 8.20 1.21
C ARG A 70 -7.70 6.96 0.42
N VAL A 71 -7.29 6.87 -0.85
CA VAL A 71 -7.52 5.69 -1.69
C VAL A 71 -6.92 4.43 -1.07
N ALA A 72 -5.66 4.48 -0.60
CA ALA A 72 -5.03 3.36 0.09
C ALA A 72 -5.80 2.94 1.34
N ARG A 73 -6.28 3.89 2.15
CA ARG A 73 -7.10 3.60 3.33
C ARG A 73 -8.41 2.93 2.97
N TYR A 74 -9.13 3.42 1.95
CA TYR A 74 -10.39 2.80 1.50
C TYR A 74 -10.15 1.40 0.95
N ALA A 75 -9.14 1.24 0.09
CA ALA A 75 -8.78 -0.06 -0.48
C ALA A 75 -8.45 -1.11 0.60
N VAL A 76 -7.65 -0.73 1.61
CA VAL A 76 -7.30 -1.61 2.73
C VAL A 76 -8.52 -1.97 3.58
N LEU A 77 -9.45 -1.03 3.82
CA LEU A 77 -10.69 -1.32 4.56
C LEU A 77 -11.55 -2.33 3.82
N ILE A 78 -11.75 -2.14 2.50
CA ILE A 78 -12.51 -3.07 1.65
C ILE A 78 -11.84 -4.45 1.64
N ALA A 79 -10.52 -4.51 1.44
CA ALA A 79 -9.78 -5.77 1.38
C ALA A 79 -9.85 -6.57 2.70
N LYS A 80 -9.80 -5.88 3.85
CA LYS A 80 -9.98 -6.50 5.17
C LYS A 80 -11.38 -7.06 5.37
N GLU A 81 -12.40 -6.31 4.98
CA GLU A 81 -13.79 -6.75 5.09
C GLU A 81 -14.05 -7.96 4.17
N MET A 82 -13.40 -7.99 3.00
CA MET A 82 -13.42 -9.13 2.09
C MET A 82 -12.52 -10.30 2.53
N GLN A 83 -11.82 -10.17 3.66
CA GLN A 83 -10.94 -11.21 4.22
C GLN A 83 -9.80 -11.65 3.27
N LEU A 84 -9.24 -10.71 2.51
CA LEU A 84 -8.06 -10.98 1.69
C LEU A 84 -6.86 -11.33 2.59
N ALA A 85 -5.91 -12.09 2.05
CA ALA A 85 -4.69 -12.43 2.78
C ALA A 85 -3.81 -11.18 3.05
N ASP A 86 -3.05 -11.20 4.14
CA ASP A 86 -2.23 -10.06 4.57
C ASP A 86 -1.24 -9.59 3.49
N ASN A 87 -0.69 -10.50 2.69
CA ASN A 87 0.20 -10.16 1.59
C ASN A 87 -0.55 -9.41 0.46
N GLU A 88 -1.77 -9.83 0.12
CA GLU A 88 -2.61 -9.17 -0.88
C GLU A 88 -3.01 -7.76 -0.41
N ILE A 89 -3.37 -7.62 0.88
CA ILE A 89 -3.66 -6.31 1.48
C ILE A 89 -2.42 -5.40 1.42
N ASN A 90 -1.23 -5.92 1.72
CA ASN A 90 0.01 -5.16 1.62
C ASN A 90 0.31 -4.70 0.17
N PHE A 91 0.14 -5.58 -0.82
CA PHE A 91 0.32 -5.23 -2.24
C PHE A 91 -0.69 -4.18 -2.69
N LEU A 92 -1.94 -4.32 -2.27
CA LEU A 92 -2.99 -3.36 -2.58
C LEU A 92 -2.73 -1.98 -1.95
N GLU A 93 -2.27 -1.93 -0.70
CA GLU A 93 -1.89 -0.67 -0.03
C GLU A 93 -0.78 0.05 -0.82
N GLN A 94 0.27 -0.68 -1.20
CA GLN A 94 1.39 -0.13 -1.98
C GLN A 94 0.93 0.32 -3.37
N ALA A 95 0.11 -0.48 -4.06
CA ALA A 95 -0.45 -0.12 -5.36
C ALA A 95 -1.29 1.16 -5.26
N SER A 96 -2.14 1.27 -4.23
CA SER A 96 -3.00 2.43 -4.01
C SER A 96 -2.20 3.70 -3.73
N LEU A 97 -1.10 3.61 -3.00
CA LEU A 97 -0.22 4.76 -2.78
C LEU A 97 0.49 5.23 -4.06
N LEU A 98 0.83 4.30 -4.96
CA LEU A 98 1.69 4.56 -6.10
C LEU A 98 0.97 4.57 -7.46
N HIS A 99 -0.36 4.33 -7.51
CA HIS A 99 -1.08 4.15 -8.77
C HIS A 99 -0.93 5.33 -9.72
N ASP A 100 -0.87 6.52 -9.18
CA ASP A 100 -0.82 7.79 -9.90
C ASP A 100 0.60 8.36 -10.08
N ILE A 101 1.66 7.70 -9.60
CA ILE A 101 3.03 8.24 -9.65
C ILE A 101 3.48 8.58 -11.08
N GLY A 102 2.95 7.90 -12.08
CA GLY A 102 3.21 8.17 -13.48
C GLY A 102 2.70 9.52 -13.98
N LYS A 103 1.80 10.18 -13.27
CA LYS A 103 1.37 11.56 -13.59
C LYS A 103 2.54 12.55 -13.57
N ILE A 104 3.64 12.23 -12.91
CA ILE A 104 4.86 13.04 -12.93
C ILE A 104 5.42 13.23 -14.35
N ALA A 105 5.13 12.31 -15.27
CA ALA A 105 5.55 12.41 -16.67
C ALA A 105 4.54 13.13 -17.57
N VAL A 106 3.37 13.52 -17.06
CA VAL A 106 2.37 14.27 -17.79
C VAL A 106 2.77 15.74 -17.85
N PRO A 107 2.75 16.41 -19.02
CA PRO A 107 3.06 17.84 -19.12
C PRO A 107 2.10 18.71 -18.31
N ASP A 108 2.63 19.75 -17.64
CA ASP A 108 1.84 20.66 -16.79
C ASP A 108 0.68 21.34 -17.54
N ARG A 109 0.89 21.69 -18.81
CA ARG A 109 -0.17 22.27 -19.67
C ARG A 109 -1.41 21.37 -19.81
N ILE A 110 -1.25 20.05 -19.65
CA ILE A 110 -2.32 19.07 -19.71
C ILE A 110 -2.85 18.79 -18.30
N LEU A 111 -1.94 18.54 -17.35
CA LEU A 111 -2.30 18.18 -15.97
C LEU A 111 -3.10 19.29 -15.27
N HIS A 112 -2.76 20.56 -15.53
CA HIS A 112 -3.38 21.74 -14.89
C HIS A 112 -4.36 22.48 -15.80
N LYS A 113 -4.74 21.89 -16.95
CA LYS A 113 -5.69 22.49 -17.88
C LYS A 113 -7.03 22.72 -17.19
N LYS A 114 -7.58 23.92 -17.33
CA LYS A 114 -8.89 24.29 -16.75
C LYS A 114 -10.05 23.97 -17.67
N GLU A 115 -9.81 23.95 -18.96
CA GLU A 115 -10.78 23.59 -19.99
C GLU A 115 -10.88 22.07 -20.11
N PRO A 116 -11.95 21.54 -20.69
CA PRO A 116 -12.05 20.11 -21.01
C PRO A 116 -10.85 19.64 -21.85
N LEU A 117 -10.35 18.45 -21.54
CA LEU A 117 -9.28 17.84 -22.33
C LEU A 117 -9.82 17.39 -23.69
N ASP A 118 -9.03 17.58 -24.73
CA ASP A 118 -9.28 16.98 -26.03
C ASP A 118 -8.86 15.48 -26.08
N GLU A 119 -9.09 14.82 -27.19
CA GLU A 119 -8.81 13.38 -27.33
C GLU A 119 -7.32 13.07 -27.22
N GLU A 120 -6.44 13.90 -27.76
CA GLU A 120 -4.98 13.71 -27.71
C GLU A 120 -4.46 13.90 -26.28
N GLU A 121 -4.95 14.89 -25.57
CA GLU A 121 -4.61 15.16 -24.17
C GLU A 121 -5.10 14.03 -23.27
N TRP A 122 -6.30 13.48 -23.53
CA TRP A 122 -6.81 12.30 -22.83
C TRP A 122 -5.93 11.08 -23.05
N ILE A 123 -5.41 10.84 -24.25
CA ILE A 123 -4.49 9.75 -24.55
C ILE A 123 -3.22 9.89 -23.70
N ILE A 124 -2.69 11.12 -23.57
CA ILE A 124 -1.48 11.38 -22.79
C ILE A 124 -1.71 11.08 -21.30
N ILE A 125 -2.80 11.58 -20.69
CA ILE A 125 -3.09 11.34 -19.28
C ILE A 125 -3.34 9.85 -19.02
N ARG A 126 -4.10 9.16 -19.89
CA ARG A 126 -4.39 7.73 -19.73
C ARG A 126 -3.17 6.81 -19.77
N ARG A 127 -2.02 7.33 -20.20
CA ARG A 127 -0.76 6.59 -20.20
C ARG A 127 0.01 6.66 -18.87
N HIS A 128 -0.50 7.34 -17.84
CA HIS A 128 0.20 7.40 -16.55
C HIS A 128 0.43 6.01 -15.90
N PRO A 129 -0.42 4.96 -16.07
CA PRO A 129 -0.07 3.64 -15.55
C PRO A 129 1.19 3.04 -16.21
N GLU A 130 1.38 3.28 -17.51
CA GLU A 130 2.58 2.87 -18.25
C GLU A 130 3.82 3.65 -17.78
N TYR A 131 3.65 4.94 -17.48
CA TYR A 131 4.71 5.76 -16.89
C TYR A 131 5.04 5.32 -15.46
N SER A 132 4.02 4.97 -14.65
CA SER A 132 4.22 4.37 -13.34
C SER A 132 5.05 3.10 -13.42
N GLN A 133 4.75 2.22 -14.38
CA GLN A 133 5.55 1.01 -14.63
C GLN A 133 7.01 1.35 -14.95
N LYS A 134 7.27 2.30 -15.85
CA LYS A 134 8.64 2.69 -16.21
C LYS A 134 9.42 3.24 -15.02
N ILE A 135 8.79 4.03 -14.16
CA ILE A 135 9.41 4.61 -12.97
C ILE A 135 9.73 3.53 -11.94
N LEU A 136 8.81 2.59 -11.73
CA LEU A 136 8.88 1.62 -10.65
C LEU A 136 9.55 0.30 -11.04
N SER A 137 9.73 0.01 -12.33
CA SER A 137 10.23 -1.29 -12.83
C SER A 137 11.63 -1.67 -12.33
N ASN A 138 12.45 -0.68 -11.95
CA ASN A 138 13.78 -0.93 -11.39
C ASN A 138 13.74 -1.34 -9.91
N LEU A 139 12.56 -1.29 -9.27
CA LEU A 139 12.36 -1.63 -7.87
C LEU A 139 11.80 -3.05 -7.78
N SER A 140 12.67 -4.05 -7.70
CA SER A 140 12.29 -5.47 -7.74
C SER A 140 11.27 -5.86 -6.67
N PHE A 141 11.28 -5.19 -5.52
CA PHE A 141 10.32 -5.42 -4.43
C PHE A 141 8.89 -4.94 -4.74
N LEU A 142 8.68 -4.20 -5.85
CA LEU A 142 7.36 -3.78 -6.33
C LEU A 142 6.85 -4.64 -7.50
N SER A 143 7.54 -5.73 -7.87
CA SER A 143 7.15 -6.58 -9.01
C SER A 143 5.69 -7.06 -8.93
N ASP A 144 5.21 -7.43 -7.74
CA ASP A 144 3.84 -7.93 -7.51
C ASP A 144 2.81 -6.80 -7.46
N VAL A 145 3.25 -5.55 -7.27
CA VAL A 145 2.42 -4.35 -7.21
C VAL A 145 2.15 -3.77 -8.60
N LEU A 146 3.12 -3.86 -9.51
CA LEU A 146 3.05 -3.29 -10.85
C LEU A 146 1.83 -3.74 -11.68
N PRO A 147 1.44 -5.03 -11.70
CA PRO A 147 0.24 -5.44 -12.44
C PRO A 147 -1.04 -4.78 -11.94
N ILE A 148 -1.15 -4.52 -10.62
CA ILE A 148 -2.30 -3.83 -10.03
C ILE A 148 -2.34 -2.38 -10.54
N ILE A 149 -1.19 -1.68 -10.50
CA ILE A 149 -1.06 -0.30 -10.98
C ILE A 149 -1.38 -0.20 -12.47
N LEU A 150 -0.86 -1.12 -13.29
CA LEU A 150 -1.10 -1.11 -14.74
C LEU A 150 -2.58 -1.27 -15.11
N CYS A 151 -3.31 -2.02 -14.32
CA CYS A 151 -4.68 -2.42 -14.65
C CYS A 151 -5.76 -1.57 -13.95
N HIS A 152 -5.41 -0.61 -13.07
CA HIS A 152 -6.39 0.06 -12.19
C HIS A 152 -7.47 0.88 -12.93
N HIS A 153 -7.24 1.26 -14.19
CA HIS A 153 -8.24 1.89 -15.04
C HIS A 153 -8.96 0.92 -15.99
N ASN A 154 -8.62 -0.37 -15.92
CA ASN A 154 -9.29 -1.35 -16.78
C ASN A 154 -10.69 -1.64 -16.23
N ARG A 155 -11.70 -1.37 -17.04
CA ARG A 155 -13.07 -1.71 -16.69
C ARG A 155 -13.23 -3.23 -16.62
N PHE A 156 -13.99 -3.70 -15.63
CA PHE A 156 -14.27 -5.11 -15.40
C PHE A 156 -14.87 -5.82 -16.65
N ASP A 157 -15.68 -5.10 -17.44
CA ASP A 157 -16.33 -5.57 -18.65
C ASP A 157 -15.47 -5.42 -19.93
N SER A 158 -14.24 -4.93 -19.79
CA SER A 158 -13.35 -4.69 -20.93
C SER A 158 -12.46 -5.90 -21.25
N LYS A 159 -12.08 -6.04 -22.52
CA LYS A 159 -11.08 -7.04 -22.96
C LYS A 159 -9.72 -6.86 -22.25
N ASN A 160 -9.41 -5.65 -21.83
CA ASN A 160 -8.15 -5.32 -21.14
C ASN A 160 -8.11 -5.84 -19.70
N PHE A 161 -9.27 -6.14 -19.08
CA PHE A 161 -9.35 -6.76 -17.76
C PHE A 161 -8.76 -8.18 -17.74
N THR A 162 -8.66 -8.83 -18.90
CA THR A 162 -8.02 -10.13 -19.07
C THR A 162 -6.56 -10.12 -18.58
N LEU A 163 -5.85 -8.98 -18.65
CA LEU A 163 -4.49 -8.89 -18.13
C LEU A 163 -4.46 -9.02 -16.61
N ALA A 164 -5.35 -8.34 -15.89
CA ALA A 164 -5.49 -8.45 -14.43
C ALA A 164 -5.87 -9.89 -14.00
N GLN A 165 -6.75 -10.55 -14.76
CA GLN A 165 -7.12 -11.95 -14.51
C GLN A 165 -5.93 -12.88 -14.70
N LYS A 166 -5.17 -12.75 -15.79
CA LYS A 166 -3.99 -13.57 -16.07
C LYS A 166 -2.88 -13.39 -15.04
N SER A 167 -2.74 -12.17 -14.50
CA SER A 167 -1.75 -11.86 -13.48
C SER A 167 -2.19 -12.23 -12.06
N GLY A 168 -3.41 -12.74 -11.87
CA GLY A 168 -3.94 -13.09 -10.54
C GLY A 168 -4.28 -11.88 -9.64
N VAL A 169 -4.30 -10.66 -10.19
CA VAL A 169 -4.51 -9.41 -9.40
C VAL A 169 -5.87 -8.76 -9.65
N ALA A 170 -6.80 -9.47 -10.28
CA ALA A 170 -8.10 -8.92 -10.68
C ALA A 170 -8.89 -8.33 -9.51
N MET A 171 -8.90 -9.01 -8.35
CA MET A 171 -9.59 -8.55 -7.15
C MET A 171 -8.96 -7.25 -6.62
N ALA A 172 -7.64 -7.23 -6.43
CA ALA A 172 -6.92 -6.05 -5.95
C ALA A 172 -7.11 -4.85 -6.90
N THR A 173 -7.06 -5.08 -8.21
CA THR A 173 -7.31 -4.05 -9.23
C THR A 173 -8.73 -3.49 -9.13
N SER A 174 -9.73 -4.35 -8.94
CA SER A 174 -11.13 -3.91 -8.81
C SER A 174 -11.34 -3.10 -7.53
N ILE A 175 -10.74 -3.51 -6.41
CA ILE A 175 -10.81 -2.77 -5.15
C ILE A 175 -10.13 -1.40 -5.29
N LEU A 176 -8.95 -1.33 -5.90
CA LEU A 176 -8.26 -0.07 -6.15
C LEU A 176 -9.10 0.86 -7.03
N SER A 177 -9.62 0.38 -8.16
CA SER A 177 -10.49 1.17 -9.05
C SER A 177 -11.73 1.72 -8.35
N LEU A 178 -12.35 0.90 -7.48
CA LEU A 178 -13.51 1.31 -6.68
C LEU A 178 -13.14 2.39 -5.66
N ALA A 179 -12.04 2.21 -4.95
CA ALA A 179 -11.56 3.15 -3.94
C ALA A 179 -11.18 4.50 -4.56
N ASP A 180 -10.51 4.49 -5.72
CA ASP A 180 -10.16 5.69 -6.50
C ASP A 180 -11.42 6.43 -6.96
N ALA A 181 -12.38 5.70 -7.57
CA ALA A 181 -13.65 6.28 -8.01
C ALA A 181 -14.43 6.89 -6.83
N PHE A 182 -14.46 6.22 -5.68
CA PHE A 182 -15.12 6.72 -4.48
C PHE A 182 -14.46 7.99 -3.94
N ASP A 183 -13.13 8.03 -3.83
CA ASP A 183 -12.43 9.25 -3.42
C ASP A 183 -12.64 10.38 -4.43
N ALA A 184 -12.60 10.07 -5.72
CA ALA A 184 -12.88 11.04 -6.76
C ALA A 184 -14.29 11.63 -6.67
N MET A 185 -15.30 10.86 -6.27
CA MET A 185 -16.69 11.32 -6.11
C MET A 185 -16.90 12.10 -4.81
N THR A 186 -16.25 11.71 -3.72
CA THR A 186 -16.47 12.26 -2.38
C THR A 186 -15.50 13.39 -2.01
N SER A 187 -14.50 13.68 -2.85
CA SER A 187 -13.57 14.80 -2.68
C SER A 187 -14.00 16.01 -3.52
N ASN A 188 -13.70 17.23 -3.02
CA ASN A 188 -13.94 18.46 -3.78
C ASN A 188 -13.01 18.50 -5.00
N ARG A 189 -13.56 18.86 -6.16
CA ARG A 189 -12.82 19.13 -7.39
C ARG A 189 -13.18 20.52 -7.92
N PRO A 190 -12.32 21.21 -8.67
CA PRO A 190 -12.57 22.60 -9.13
C PRO A 190 -13.87 22.79 -9.89
N TYR A 191 -14.31 21.73 -10.57
CA TYR A 191 -15.49 21.76 -11.44
C TYR A 191 -16.70 21.07 -10.84
N ARG A 192 -16.57 20.46 -9.63
CA ARG A 192 -17.64 19.70 -9.00
C ARG A 192 -17.50 19.66 -7.49
N ASN A 193 -18.56 20.04 -6.79
CA ASN A 193 -18.68 19.77 -5.36
C ASN A 193 -18.67 18.26 -5.09
N ARG A 194 -18.12 17.88 -3.94
CA ARG A 194 -18.16 16.50 -3.45
C ARG A 194 -19.59 15.99 -3.35
N LEU A 195 -19.79 14.74 -3.70
CA LEU A 195 -21.00 14.01 -3.36
C LEU A 195 -20.95 13.59 -1.89
N THR A 196 -22.13 13.41 -1.26
CA THR A 196 -22.18 12.70 0.02
C THR A 196 -21.87 11.22 -0.22
N PRO A 197 -21.34 10.49 0.78
CA PRO A 197 -21.08 9.05 0.62
C PRO A 197 -22.31 8.27 0.15
N GLU A 198 -23.51 8.61 0.67
CA GLU A 198 -24.76 7.95 0.33
C GLU A 198 -25.11 8.12 -1.16
N LEU A 199 -24.85 9.30 -1.75
CA LEU A 199 -25.05 9.56 -3.18
C LEU A 199 -23.98 8.91 -4.06
N ALA A 200 -22.78 8.68 -3.53
CA ALA A 200 -21.72 8.03 -4.27
C ALA A 200 -21.95 6.51 -4.43
N PHE A 201 -22.85 5.91 -3.64
CA PHE A 201 -23.24 4.50 -3.72
C PHE A 201 -24.52 4.25 -4.55
N GLN A 202 -25.17 5.29 -5.08
CA GLN A 202 -26.32 5.19 -5.98
C GLN A 202 -25.90 5.19 -7.43
#